data_5525bce534433b3c9a5f7fb96028180d
#
_entry.id   5525bce534433b3c9a5f7fb96028180d
#
_cell.length_a   1.000
_cell.length_b   1.000
_cell.length_c   1.000
_cell.angle_alpha   90.00
_cell.angle_beta   90.00
_cell.angle_gamma   90.00
#
_symmetry.space_group_name_H-M   'P 1'
#
loop_
_entity.id
_entity.type
_entity.pdbx_description
1 polymer ?
#
loop_
_entity_poly.entity_id
_entity_poly.type
_entity_poly.pdbx_seq_one_letter_code
_entity_poly.pdbx_strand_id
1 'polypeptide(L)'
;NADLNELSNIDFKVMDFLKEIPEGRFDLLVSNPPYIPEKEMSETMPEVHQYEPKIALTDEGDGLTFYRRFAEVGKSLIKPGGWMVLEVGLGEHPSKAVDIFQSAGYTQLELIPDYNSDERVLKIQI
;
A
#
# COMPACT_ATOMS: atom_id res chain seq x y z
N ASN A 1 -15.84 -14.56 -5.15
CA ASN A 1 -16.64 -13.32 -5.41
C ASN A 1 -16.73 -12.99 -6.91
N ALA A 2 -15.63 -13.06 -7.69
CA ALA A 2 -15.66 -12.75 -9.13
C ALA A 2 -16.66 -13.66 -9.87
N ASP A 3 -16.58 -14.97 -9.67
CA ASP A 3 -17.50 -15.94 -10.28
C ASP A 3 -18.96 -15.71 -9.86
N LEU A 4 -19.19 -15.38 -8.57
CA LEU A 4 -20.52 -15.06 -8.06
C LEU A 4 -21.15 -13.80 -8.68
N ASN A 5 -20.30 -12.89 -9.18
CA ASN A 5 -20.73 -11.65 -9.85
C ASN A 5 -20.55 -11.70 -11.36
N GLU A 6 -20.29 -12.88 -11.92
CA GLU A 6 -20.12 -13.13 -13.36
C GLU A 6 -19.04 -12.23 -14.00
N LEU A 7 -17.97 -11.89 -13.26
CA LEU A 7 -16.87 -11.05 -13.74
C LEU A 7 -15.82 -11.90 -14.46
N SER A 8 -15.55 -11.58 -15.72
CA SER A 8 -14.56 -12.29 -16.56
C SER A 8 -13.32 -11.46 -16.90
N ASN A 9 -13.26 -10.22 -16.42
CA ASN A 9 -12.18 -9.26 -16.70
C ASN A 9 -11.22 -9.07 -15.50
N ILE A 10 -11.11 -10.09 -14.65
CA ILE A 10 -10.26 -10.10 -13.45
C ILE A 10 -9.30 -11.28 -13.52
N ASP A 11 -8.01 -11.01 -13.36
CA ASP A 11 -6.96 -12.00 -13.21
C ASP A 11 -6.45 -12.02 -11.77
N PHE A 12 -6.38 -13.21 -11.16
CA PHE A 12 -5.84 -13.40 -9.81
C PHE A 12 -4.46 -14.02 -9.87
N LYS A 13 -3.48 -13.41 -9.19
CA LYS A 13 -2.12 -13.93 -9.07
C LYS A 13 -1.66 -13.90 -7.63
N VAL A 14 -1.03 -14.98 -7.18
CA VAL A 14 -0.29 -15.00 -5.91
C VAL A 14 1.14 -14.56 -6.21
N MET A 15 1.60 -13.52 -5.50
CA MET A 15 2.90 -12.89 -5.77
C MET A 15 3.47 -12.30 -4.48
N ASP A 16 4.77 -12.50 -4.24
CA ASP A 16 5.53 -11.78 -3.23
C ASP A 16 6.04 -10.46 -3.83
N PHE A 17 5.29 -9.39 -3.62
CA PHE A 17 5.60 -8.08 -4.23
C PHE A 17 6.95 -7.50 -3.78
N LEU A 18 7.50 -7.94 -2.65
CA LEU A 18 8.83 -7.51 -2.22
C LEU A 18 9.95 -8.11 -3.08
N LYS A 19 9.70 -9.26 -3.74
CA LYS A 19 10.68 -9.97 -4.57
C LYS A 19 10.44 -9.83 -6.06
N GLU A 20 9.19 -9.72 -6.46
CA GLU A 20 8.78 -9.70 -7.87
C GLU A 20 7.73 -8.63 -8.12
N ILE A 21 7.52 -8.25 -9.37
CA ILE A 21 6.48 -7.31 -9.78
C ILE A 21 5.69 -7.91 -10.95
N PRO A 22 4.40 -7.55 -11.11
CA PRO A 22 3.63 -8.00 -12.25
C PRO A 22 4.21 -7.45 -13.56
N GLU A 23 4.11 -8.25 -14.62
CA GLU A 23 4.52 -7.82 -15.96
C GLU A 23 3.58 -6.74 -16.52
N GLY A 24 4.14 -5.82 -17.29
CA GLY A 24 3.40 -4.75 -17.96
C GLY A 24 3.41 -3.43 -17.20
N ARG A 25 2.63 -2.49 -17.72
CA ARG A 25 2.40 -1.17 -17.11
C ARG A 25 0.93 -0.92 -16.93
N PHE A 26 0.57 -0.36 -15.79
CA PHE A 26 -0.81 -0.17 -15.36
C PHE A 26 -1.17 1.32 -15.35
N ASP A 27 -2.45 1.62 -15.52
CA ASP A 27 -2.98 2.97 -15.38
C ASP A 27 -3.19 3.36 -13.92
N LEU A 28 -3.49 2.35 -13.08
CA LEU A 28 -3.75 2.51 -11.66
C LEU A 28 -3.22 1.32 -10.88
N LEU A 29 -2.58 1.59 -9.74
CA LEU A 29 -2.26 0.63 -8.70
C LEU A 29 -2.98 1.05 -7.43
N VAL A 30 -3.71 0.13 -6.80
CA VAL A 30 -4.34 0.33 -5.49
C VAL A 30 -3.82 -0.73 -4.54
N SER A 31 -3.43 -0.35 -3.33
CA SER A 31 -2.95 -1.29 -2.32
C SER A 31 -3.33 -0.86 -0.92
N ASN A 32 -3.66 -1.85 -0.09
CA ASN A 32 -3.66 -1.77 1.36
C ASN A 32 -2.55 -2.71 1.84
N PRO A 33 -1.29 -2.23 1.94
CA PRO A 33 -0.18 -3.07 2.35
C PRO A 33 -0.14 -3.24 3.86
N PRO A 34 0.53 -4.27 4.40
CA PRO A 34 0.82 -4.36 5.82
C PRO A 34 1.65 -3.15 6.28
N TYR A 35 1.12 -2.37 7.21
CA TYR A 35 1.75 -1.12 7.69
C TYR A 35 1.91 -1.04 9.21
N ILE A 36 1.49 -2.06 9.97
CA ILE A 36 1.66 -2.06 11.43
C ILE A 36 3.12 -2.43 11.77
N PRO A 37 3.87 -1.53 12.44
CA PRO A 37 5.21 -1.86 12.88
C PRO A 37 5.20 -3.08 13.82
N GLU A 38 6.21 -3.95 13.71
CA GLU A 38 6.30 -5.17 14.53
C GLU A 38 6.20 -4.87 16.04
N LYS A 39 6.82 -3.78 16.48
CA LYS A 39 6.78 -3.34 17.90
C LYS A 39 5.38 -2.98 18.41
N GLU A 40 4.47 -2.60 17.49
CA GLU A 40 3.11 -2.16 17.81
C GLU A 40 2.09 -3.29 17.67
N MET A 41 2.51 -4.44 17.14
CA MET A 41 1.62 -5.60 16.95
C MET A 41 0.97 -6.06 18.26
N SER A 42 1.69 -6.00 19.40
CA SER A 42 1.13 -6.40 20.70
C SER A 42 0.07 -5.44 21.24
N GLU A 43 -0.03 -4.23 20.70
CA GLU A 43 -0.97 -3.20 21.12
C GLU A 43 -2.25 -3.21 20.26
N THR A 44 -2.27 -4.01 19.18
CA THR A 44 -3.46 -4.15 18.33
C THR A 44 -4.57 -4.93 19.04
N MET A 45 -5.81 -4.69 18.64
CA MET A 45 -6.98 -5.33 19.25
C MET A 45 -6.88 -6.86 19.17
N PRO A 46 -7.29 -7.59 20.24
CA PRO A 46 -7.22 -9.07 20.27
C PRO A 46 -7.90 -9.74 19.08
N GLU A 47 -8.98 -9.16 18.57
CA GLU A 47 -9.73 -9.68 17.41
C GLU A 47 -8.88 -9.66 16.14
N VAL A 48 -8.04 -8.63 15.97
CA VAL A 48 -7.14 -8.52 14.82
C VAL A 48 -6.10 -9.63 14.87
N HIS A 49 -5.51 -9.90 16.04
CA HIS A 49 -4.54 -10.98 16.22
C HIS A 49 -5.11 -12.38 16.03
N GLN A 50 -6.38 -12.58 16.42
CA GLN A 50 -7.01 -13.91 16.38
C GLN A 50 -7.47 -14.32 14.98
N TYR A 51 -7.88 -13.37 14.15
CA TYR A 51 -8.61 -13.67 12.92
C TYR A 51 -7.89 -13.21 11.66
N GLU A 52 -6.92 -12.29 11.76
CA GLU A 52 -6.17 -11.79 10.61
C GLU A 52 -4.80 -12.48 10.50
N PRO A 53 -4.38 -12.94 9.32
CA PRO A 53 -3.03 -13.46 9.14
C PRO A 53 -1.99 -12.38 9.45
N LYS A 54 -0.97 -12.70 10.25
CA LYS A 54 0.12 -11.76 10.62
C LYS A 54 0.73 -11.06 9.40
N ILE A 55 0.93 -11.79 8.31
CA ILE A 55 1.48 -11.28 7.05
C ILE A 55 0.61 -10.18 6.39
N ALA A 56 -0.67 -10.11 6.73
CA ALA A 56 -1.57 -9.07 6.23
C ALA A 56 -1.52 -7.78 7.07
N LEU A 57 -0.91 -7.81 8.25
CA LEU A 57 -0.92 -6.72 9.22
C LEU A 57 0.42 -6.01 9.31
N THR A 58 1.52 -6.76 9.36
CA THR A 58 2.87 -6.22 9.57
C THR A 58 3.83 -6.67 8.49
N ASP A 59 4.76 -5.77 8.14
CA ASP A 59 5.92 -6.07 7.30
C ASP A 59 7.09 -6.70 8.10
N GLU A 60 6.84 -7.04 9.39
CA GLU A 60 7.85 -7.51 10.36
C GLU A 60 9.01 -6.52 10.57
N GLY A 61 8.76 -5.23 10.30
CA GLY A 61 9.72 -4.14 10.38
C GLY A 61 9.13 -2.88 11.00
N ASP A 62 9.35 -1.76 10.33
CA ASP A 62 8.89 -0.43 10.75
C ASP A 62 7.52 -0.01 10.15
N GLY A 63 6.87 -0.89 9.43
CA GLY A 63 5.60 -0.64 8.75
C GLY A 63 5.75 0.10 7.41
N LEU A 64 6.98 0.35 6.94
CA LEU A 64 7.23 1.16 5.75
C LEU A 64 7.92 0.40 4.60
N THR A 65 8.16 -0.90 4.76
CA THR A 65 8.87 -1.73 3.77
C THR A 65 8.18 -1.73 2.41
N PHE A 66 6.85 -1.88 2.39
CA PHE A 66 6.09 -1.86 1.14
C PHE A 66 6.10 -0.49 0.46
N TYR A 67 6.09 0.61 1.23
CA TYR A 67 6.14 1.97 0.67
C TYR A 67 7.50 2.24 0.01
N ARG A 68 8.61 1.77 0.59
CA ARG A 68 9.93 1.81 -0.06
C ARG A 68 9.92 1.01 -1.36
N ARG A 69 9.31 -0.17 -1.36
CA ARG A 69 9.18 -1.00 -2.56
C ARG A 69 8.32 -0.33 -3.63
N PHE A 70 7.18 0.23 -3.28
CA PHE A 70 6.35 1.00 -4.22
C PHE A 70 7.11 2.20 -4.80
N ALA A 71 7.85 2.94 -3.98
CA ALA A 71 8.65 4.07 -4.45
C ALA A 71 9.76 3.63 -5.41
N GLU A 72 10.38 2.48 -5.17
CA GLU A 72 11.40 1.90 -6.06
C GLU A 72 10.84 1.51 -7.43
N VAL A 73 9.71 0.79 -7.46
CA VAL A 73 9.21 0.17 -8.70
C VAL A 73 8.11 0.97 -9.41
N GLY A 74 7.48 1.94 -8.74
CA GLY A 74 6.28 2.61 -9.22
C GLY A 74 6.44 3.25 -10.60
N LYS A 75 7.57 3.96 -10.86
CA LYS A 75 7.83 4.59 -12.16
C LYS A 75 8.01 3.58 -13.31
N SER A 76 8.37 2.34 -13.01
CA SER A 76 8.45 1.27 -14.01
C SER A 76 7.12 0.54 -14.19
N LEU A 77 6.33 0.48 -13.12
CA LEU A 77 5.10 -0.29 -13.06
C LEU A 77 3.87 0.49 -13.55
N ILE A 78 3.88 1.82 -13.34
CA ILE A 78 2.76 2.68 -13.73
C ILE A 78 3.10 3.46 -14.99
N LYS A 79 2.11 3.64 -15.86
CA LYS A 79 2.24 4.47 -17.05
C LYS A 79 2.42 5.94 -16.68
N PRO A 80 3.12 6.75 -17.50
CA PRO A 80 3.13 8.19 -17.31
C PRO A 80 1.71 8.78 -17.25
N GLY A 81 1.43 9.59 -16.24
CA GLY A 81 0.10 10.13 -15.94
C GLY A 81 -0.83 9.18 -15.18
N GLY A 82 -0.41 7.93 -14.94
CA GLY A 82 -1.15 6.99 -14.09
C GLY A 82 -0.97 7.26 -12.60
N TRP A 83 -1.60 6.42 -11.77
CA TRP A 83 -1.73 6.67 -10.34
C TRP A 83 -1.35 5.46 -9.50
N MET A 84 -0.78 5.73 -8.33
CA MET A 84 -0.77 4.81 -7.19
C MET A 84 -1.64 5.39 -6.08
N VAL A 85 -2.45 4.53 -5.46
CA VAL A 85 -3.33 4.86 -4.34
C VAL A 85 -3.08 3.85 -3.24
N LEU A 86 -2.48 4.28 -2.14
CA LEU A 86 -2.01 3.43 -1.06
C LEU A 86 -2.71 3.80 0.23
N GLU A 87 -3.27 2.82 0.94
CA GLU A 87 -3.68 3.03 2.32
C GLU A 87 -2.45 3.26 3.20
N VAL A 88 -2.56 4.14 4.20
CA VAL A 88 -1.51 4.45 5.17
C VAL A 88 -2.01 4.29 6.60
N GLY A 89 -1.08 3.99 7.52
CA GLY A 89 -1.36 3.90 8.94
C GLY A 89 -1.69 5.26 9.57
N LEU A 90 -1.86 5.29 10.88
CA LEU A 90 -2.16 6.50 11.66
C LEU A 90 -0.87 7.17 12.20
N GLY A 91 -1.05 8.30 12.87
CA GLY A 91 0.02 9.03 13.56
C GLY A 91 1.07 9.60 12.60
N GLU A 92 2.32 9.24 12.78
CA GLU A 92 3.44 9.71 11.93
C GLU A 92 3.60 8.91 10.63
N HIS A 93 2.85 7.82 10.46
CA HIS A 93 3.02 6.92 9.32
C HIS A 93 2.75 7.62 7.96
N PRO A 94 1.67 8.44 7.79
CA PRO A 94 1.41 9.14 6.53
C PRO A 94 2.58 10.04 6.10
N SER A 95 3.10 10.86 7.02
CA SER A 95 4.22 11.76 6.72
C SER A 95 5.49 11.01 6.34
N LYS A 96 5.81 9.91 7.05
CA LYS A 96 6.96 9.06 6.73
C LYS A 96 6.82 8.38 5.36
N ALA A 97 5.60 7.96 5.00
CA ALA A 97 5.33 7.41 3.68
C ALA A 97 5.56 8.48 2.59
N VAL A 98 5.05 9.70 2.78
CA VAL A 98 5.30 10.84 1.87
C VAL A 98 6.79 11.10 1.70
N ASP A 99 7.58 11.15 2.79
CA ASP A 99 9.02 11.39 2.76
C ASP A 99 9.77 10.35 1.90
N ILE A 100 9.35 9.07 1.96
CA ILE A 100 9.91 8.00 1.13
C ILE A 100 9.71 8.31 -0.36
N PHE A 101 8.50 8.66 -0.77
CA PHE A 101 8.20 8.96 -2.16
C PHE A 101 8.88 10.25 -2.63
N GLN A 102 8.92 11.30 -1.81
CA GLN A 102 9.64 12.55 -2.12
C GLN A 102 11.14 12.28 -2.32
N SER A 103 11.73 11.49 -1.44
CA SER A 103 13.15 11.10 -1.53
C SER A 103 13.45 10.28 -2.80
N ALA A 104 12.47 9.54 -3.31
CA ALA A 104 12.55 8.80 -4.58
C ALA A 104 12.20 9.66 -5.81
N GLY A 105 12.02 10.99 -5.62
CA GLY A 105 11.78 11.96 -6.69
C GLY A 105 10.37 11.96 -7.26
N TYR A 106 9.37 11.60 -6.45
CA TYR A 106 7.97 11.83 -6.76
C TYR A 106 7.57 13.23 -6.29
N THR A 107 6.85 13.98 -7.10
CA THR A 107 6.52 15.38 -6.84
C THR A 107 5.01 15.65 -6.73
N GLN A 108 4.18 14.74 -7.22
CA GLN A 108 2.73 14.86 -7.18
C GLN A 108 2.16 13.86 -6.18
N LEU A 109 2.04 14.30 -4.94
CA LEU A 109 1.60 13.52 -3.79
C LEU A 109 0.46 14.25 -3.09
N GLU A 110 -0.56 13.51 -2.70
CA GLU A 110 -1.71 14.02 -1.98
C GLU A 110 -2.10 13.04 -0.86
N LEU A 111 -2.20 13.53 0.37
CA LEU A 111 -2.81 12.78 1.47
C LEU A 111 -4.30 13.10 1.53
N ILE A 112 -5.12 12.06 1.58
CA ILE A 112 -6.58 12.17 1.61
C ILE A 112 -7.06 11.64 2.96
N PRO A 113 -7.79 12.45 3.73
CA PRO A 113 -8.33 12.04 5.01
C PRO A 113 -9.55 11.12 4.86
N ASP A 114 -9.79 10.31 5.88
CA ASP A 114 -11.03 9.56 6.05
C ASP A 114 -12.15 10.43 6.66
N TYR A 115 -13.28 9.79 6.99
CA TYR A 115 -14.43 10.49 7.61
C TYR A 115 -14.17 11.01 9.03
N ASN A 116 -13.10 10.53 9.70
CA ASN A 116 -12.67 11.03 11.02
C ASN A 116 -11.65 12.16 10.89
N SER A 117 -11.29 12.55 9.67
CA SER A 117 -10.24 13.52 9.34
C SER A 117 -8.81 13.01 9.60
N ASP A 118 -8.62 11.70 9.72
CA ASP A 118 -7.31 11.07 9.77
C ASP A 118 -6.80 10.82 8.36
N GLU A 119 -5.55 11.16 8.09
CA GLU A 119 -4.89 10.87 6.80
C GLU A 119 -4.77 9.35 6.60
N ARG A 120 -5.49 8.81 5.62
CA ARG A 120 -5.61 7.37 5.41
C ARG A 120 -5.22 6.89 4.02
N VAL A 121 -5.13 7.80 3.06
CA VAL A 121 -4.80 7.45 1.68
C VAL A 121 -3.70 8.36 1.16
N LEU A 122 -2.62 7.76 0.67
CA LEU A 122 -1.58 8.44 -0.09
C LEU A 122 -1.79 8.19 -1.58
N LYS A 123 -2.05 9.26 -2.32
CA LYS A 123 -2.26 9.27 -3.76
C LYS A 123 -1.04 9.88 -4.46
N ILE A 124 -0.49 9.17 -5.43
CA ILE A 124 0.75 9.53 -6.13
C ILE A 124 0.50 9.49 -7.63
N GLN A 125 0.82 10.57 -8.34
CA GLN A 125 0.83 10.59 -9.81
C GLN A 125 2.23 10.35 -10.36
N ILE A 126 2.32 9.55 -11.47
CA ILE A 126 3.57 9.21 -12.14
C ILE A 126 3.78 10.11 -13.37
#